data_1a9920faea28f6e89020232fdc513784
#
_entry.id   1a9920faea28f6e89020232fdc513784
#
_cell.length_a   1.000
_cell.length_b   1.000
_cell.length_c   1.000
_cell.angle_alpha   90.00
_cell.angle_beta   90.00
_cell.angle_gamma   90.00
#
_symmetry.space_group_name_H-M   'P 1'
#
loop_
_entity.id
_entity.type
_entity.pdbx_description
1 polymer ?
#
loop_
_entity_poly.entity_id
_entity_poly.type
_entity_poly.pdbx_seq_one_letter_code
_entity_poly.pdbx_strand_id
1 'polypeptide(L)'
;MEFMGYVRPDGKVGARNYVAVIPSVTCANDVAAAICRQVMGTVTYLHHQGCCQLPPDLERVTDTLISIGCSPNAAAVLIVSLGCEGTDHERMVKEISATGKHVEIIHIQELGGVSKAIQAGIDIARRLVIEVSGIQRQPVDVSNIVMSIKCGGSDTTSGMASNCVIGYVADKLVDLGATVIFGETTEFIGGEHLLARRAVSKEVGDKILKIVDDMEARAKSLGCDMRKGQPTPGNIAGGLSSIEEKSLGAI
;
A
#
# COMPACT_ATOMS: atom_id res chain seq x y z
N MET A 1 24.15 6.17 4.69
CA MET A 1 24.15 5.74 3.26
C MET A 1 23.13 6.59 2.51
N GLU A 2 23.40 6.96 1.24
CA GLU A 2 22.47 7.80 0.47
C GLU A 2 21.91 7.06 -0.74
N PHE A 3 20.73 7.50 -1.17
CA PHE A 3 20.13 7.11 -2.45
C PHE A 3 19.57 8.34 -3.17
N MET A 4 19.31 8.22 -4.47
CA MET A 4 18.75 9.30 -5.27
C MET A 4 17.22 9.29 -5.16
N GLY A 5 16.69 10.18 -4.30
CA GLY A 5 15.26 10.32 -4.00
C GLY A 5 14.64 11.61 -4.50
N TYR A 6 13.32 11.67 -4.51
CA TYR A 6 12.54 12.88 -4.83
C TYR A 6 12.05 13.53 -3.53
N VAL A 7 12.60 14.67 -3.19
CA VAL A 7 12.14 15.45 -2.02
C VAL A 7 10.84 16.17 -2.36
N ARG A 8 9.83 16.02 -1.52
CA ARG A 8 8.50 16.63 -1.69
C ARG A 8 8.40 17.93 -0.89
N PRO A 9 7.42 18.80 -1.23
CA PRO A 9 7.24 20.06 -0.52
C PRO A 9 7.01 19.90 0.99
N ASP A 10 6.39 18.80 1.43
CA ASP A 10 6.18 18.46 2.84
C ASP A 10 7.43 17.84 3.52
N GLY A 11 8.56 17.79 2.83
CA GLY A 11 9.82 17.26 3.33
C GLY A 11 9.95 15.73 3.22
N LYS A 12 8.91 15.00 2.85
CA LYS A 12 8.98 13.55 2.64
C LYS A 12 9.74 13.20 1.38
N VAL A 13 10.25 11.96 1.32
CA VAL A 13 11.09 11.51 0.21
C VAL A 13 10.43 10.33 -0.51
N GLY A 14 10.26 10.46 -1.82
CA GLY A 14 9.80 9.39 -2.69
C GLY A 14 10.95 8.73 -3.46
N ALA A 15 10.90 7.42 -3.62
CA ALA A 15 11.78 6.68 -4.52
C ALA A 15 11.27 6.72 -5.99
N ARG A 16 10.01 7.12 -6.19
CA ARG A 16 9.32 7.22 -7.48
C ARG A 16 8.73 8.62 -7.66
N ASN A 17 8.35 8.94 -8.90
CA ASN A 17 7.81 10.24 -9.30
C ASN A 17 6.59 10.07 -10.21
N TYR A 18 5.60 9.29 -9.76
CA TYR A 18 4.40 8.99 -10.53
C TYR A 18 3.33 10.06 -10.37
N VAL A 19 2.45 10.17 -11.37
CA VAL A 19 1.13 10.77 -11.21
C VAL A 19 0.16 9.65 -10.80
N ALA A 20 -0.43 9.77 -9.62
CA ALA A 20 -1.40 8.80 -9.14
C ALA A 20 -2.80 9.14 -9.67
N VAL A 21 -3.42 8.20 -10.40
CA VAL A 21 -4.82 8.30 -10.84
C VAL A 21 -5.65 7.45 -9.90
N ILE A 22 -6.38 8.10 -8.99
CA ILE A 22 -7.06 7.45 -7.88
C ILE A 22 -8.57 7.42 -8.15
N PRO A 23 -9.17 6.25 -8.41
CA PRO A 23 -10.63 6.13 -8.42
C PRO A 23 -11.15 6.30 -6.98
N SER A 24 -12.15 7.17 -6.79
CA SER A 24 -12.78 7.36 -5.47
C SER A 24 -13.77 6.25 -5.11
N VAL A 25 -14.18 5.47 -6.11
CA VAL A 25 -15.14 4.38 -5.99
C VAL A 25 -14.87 3.30 -7.02
N THR A 26 -15.25 2.06 -6.73
CA THR A 26 -15.09 0.92 -7.65
C THR A 26 -15.61 1.19 -9.07
N CYS A 27 -16.69 1.93 -9.21
CA CYS A 27 -17.31 2.26 -10.53
C CYS A 27 -16.40 3.15 -11.39
N ALA A 28 -15.42 3.84 -10.82
CA ALA A 28 -14.46 4.68 -11.54
C ALA A 28 -13.18 3.93 -11.95
N ASN A 29 -13.03 2.67 -11.54
CA ASN A 29 -11.83 1.87 -11.80
C ASN A 29 -11.45 1.78 -13.27
N ASP A 30 -12.44 1.48 -14.14
CA ASP A 30 -12.17 1.28 -15.57
C ASP A 30 -11.72 2.58 -16.24
N VAL A 31 -12.24 3.73 -15.80
CA VAL A 31 -11.82 5.04 -16.30
C VAL A 31 -10.38 5.32 -15.85
N ALA A 32 -10.06 5.13 -14.57
CA ALA A 32 -8.70 5.31 -14.05
C ALA A 32 -7.70 4.38 -14.75
N ALA A 33 -8.05 3.11 -14.94
CA ALA A 33 -7.21 2.14 -15.64
C ALA A 33 -7.02 2.53 -17.12
N ALA A 34 -8.07 3.01 -17.81
CA ALA A 34 -7.98 3.43 -19.20
C ALA A 34 -7.07 4.65 -19.38
N ILE A 35 -7.11 5.59 -18.46
CA ILE A 35 -6.20 6.76 -18.43
C ILE A 35 -4.75 6.26 -18.27
N CYS A 36 -4.48 5.41 -17.28
CA CYS A 36 -3.12 4.93 -17.01
C CYS A 36 -2.53 4.10 -18.15
N ARG A 37 -3.33 3.36 -18.90
CA ARG A 37 -2.86 2.61 -20.09
C ARG A 37 -2.39 3.52 -21.21
N GLN A 38 -2.85 4.76 -21.26
CA GLN A 38 -2.55 5.70 -22.35
C GLN A 38 -1.52 6.77 -21.97
N VAL A 39 -1.25 6.97 -20.69
CA VAL A 39 -0.32 7.98 -20.21
C VAL A 39 0.79 7.33 -19.39
N MET A 40 1.97 7.23 -20.00
CA MET A 40 3.16 6.71 -19.31
C MET A 40 3.55 7.65 -18.16
N GLY A 41 4.00 7.08 -17.04
CA GLY A 41 4.33 7.86 -15.84
C GLY A 41 3.16 7.98 -14.84
N THR A 42 2.01 7.42 -15.18
CA THR A 42 0.86 7.31 -14.28
C THR A 42 0.78 5.94 -13.61
N VAL A 43 0.15 5.88 -12.44
CA VAL A 43 -0.20 4.64 -11.73
C VAL A 43 -1.60 4.75 -11.17
N THR A 44 -2.30 3.62 -11.04
CA THR A 44 -3.63 3.58 -10.40
C THR A 44 -3.71 2.47 -9.37
N TYR A 45 -4.60 2.62 -8.41
CA TYR A 45 -4.87 1.69 -7.31
C TYR A 45 -6.35 1.28 -7.36
N LEU A 46 -6.65 0.24 -8.13
CA LEU A 46 -8.01 -0.26 -8.30
C LEU A 46 -8.49 -0.93 -7.00
N HIS A 47 -9.73 -0.68 -6.63
CA HIS A 47 -10.34 -1.23 -5.42
C HIS A 47 -11.84 -1.50 -5.61
N HIS A 48 -12.46 -2.20 -4.66
CA HIS A 48 -13.86 -2.65 -4.74
C HIS A 48 -14.77 -1.92 -3.74
N GLN A 49 -14.35 -0.76 -3.25
CA GLN A 49 -15.01 -0.02 -2.17
C GLN A 49 -15.57 1.32 -2.66
N GLY A 50 -16.12 2.12 -1.73
CA GLY A 50 -16.52 3.51 -1.95
C GLY A 50 -18.01 3.75 -2.15
N CYS A 51 -18.83 2.67 -2.16
CA CYS A 51 -20.29 2.78 -2.30
C CYS A 51 -20.99 1.71 -1.45
N CYS A 52 -22.20 2.03 -0.96
CA CYS A 52 -23.06 1.12 -0.20
C CYS A 52 -22.38 0.52 1.04
N GLN A 53 -21.59 1.30 1.74
CA GLN A 53 -20.89 0.91 2.96
C GLN A 53 -21.43 1.65 4.17
N LEU A 54 -21.24 1.10 5.36
CA LEU A 54 -21.53 1.79 6.60
C LEU A 54 -20.58 3.00 6.79
N PRO A 55 -21.02 4.08 7.46
CA PRO A 55 -20.21 5.29 7.61
C PRO A 55 -18.79 5.05 8.13
N PRO A 56 -18.53 4.21 9.16
CA PRO A 56 -17.17 3.96 9.63
C PRO A 56 -16.26 3.27 8.61
N ASP A 57 -16.83 2.38 7.77
CA ASP A 57 -16.08 1.71 6.71
C ASP A 57 -15.78 2.67 5.56
N LEU A 58 -16.76 3.53 5.22
CA LEU A 58 -16.62 4.53 4.18
C LEU A 58 -15.58 5.59 4.55
N GLU A 59 -15.55 6.02 5.82
CA GLU A 59 -14.53 6.91 6.34
C GLU A 59 -13.13 6.28 6.23
N ARG A 60 -13.00 5.00 6.59
CA ARG A 60 -11.74 4.26 6.43
C ARG A 60 -11.27 4.15 4.96
N VAL A 61 -12.21 3.97 4.04
CA VAL A 61 -11.90 3.98 2.60
C VAL A 61 -11.38 5.35 2.18
N THR A 62 -12.08 6.42 2.57
CA THR A 62 -11.64 7.80 2.29
C THR A 62 -10.25 8.07 2.85
N ASP A 63 -9.98 7.73 4.11
CA ASP A 63 -8.65 7.88 4.75
C ASP A 63 -7.56 7.09 4.01
N THR A 64 -7.90 5.89 3.55
CA THR A 64 -6.95 5.05 2.79
C THR A 64 -6.61 5.69 1.45
N LEU A 65 -7.60 6.19 0.70
CA LEU A 65 -7.38 6.85 -0.58
C LEU A 65 -6.60 8.17 -0.42
N ILE A 66 -6.87 8.93 0.64
CA ILE A 66 -6.09 10.12 1.01
C ILE A 66 -4.64 9.71 1.27
N SER A 67 -4.41 8.67 2.06
CA SER A 67 -3.06 8.18 2.39
C SER A 67 -2.28 7.76 1.15
N ILE A 68 -2.95 7.11 0.18
CA ILE A 68 -2.36 6.75 -1.12
C ILE A 68 -1.96 8.03 -1.89
N GLY A 69 -2.84 9.03 -1.94
CA GLY A 69 -2.56 10.31 -2.59
C GLY A 69 -1.43 11.09 -1.90
N CYS A 70 -1.34 11.01 -0.58
CA CYS A 70 -0.28 11.62 0.22
C CYS A 70 1.07 10.88 0.11
N SER A 71 1.12 9.68 -0.49
CA SER A 71 2.37 8.93 -0.66
C SER A 71 3.45 9.77 -1.34
N PRO A 72 4.69 9.83 -0.82
CA PRO A 72 5.76 10.59 -1.46
C PRO A 72 6.18 10.04 -2.83
N ASN A 73 5.77 8.82 -3.19
CA ASN A 73 5.98 8.25 -4.51
C ASN A 73 5.04 8.81 -5.59
N ALA A 74 3.94 9.45 -5.18
CA ALA A 74 3.08 10.25 -6.05
C ALA A 74 3.54 11.71 -6.02
N ALA A 75 3.86 12.27 -7.18
CA ALA A 75 4.26 13.67 -7.34
C ALA A 75 3.07 14.58 -7.58
N ALA A 76 2.03 14.09 -8.25
CA ALA A 76 0.75 14.74 -8.44
C ALA A 76 -0.37 13.69 -8.43
N VAL A 77 -1.62 14.13 -8.30
CA VAL A 77 -2.78 13.23 -8.18
C VAL A 77 -3.89 13.69 -9.09
N LEU A 78 -4.50 12.74 -9.81
CA LEU A 78 -5.78 12.88 -10.48
C LEU A 78 -6.81 11.98 -9.79
N ILE A 79 -7.82 12.57 -9.18
CA ILE A 79 -8.95 11.81 -8.59
C ILE A 79 -10.00 11.61 -9.68
N VAL A 80 -10.50 10.39 -9.79
CA VAL A 80 -11.58 10.03 -10.72
C VAL A 80 -12.80 9.65 -9.90
N SER A 81 -13.77 10.57 -9.84
CA SER A 81 -15.06 10.43 -9.15
C SER A 81 -16.14 9.97 -10.13
N LEU A 82 -17.08 9.16 -9.65
CA LEU A 82 -18.28 8.86 -10.43
C LEU A 82 -19.29 10.01 -10.37
N GLY A 83 -19.54 10.55 -9.18
CA GLY A 83 -20.48 11.61 -8.89
C GLY A 83 -21.64 11.22 -7.97
N CYS A 84 -21.75 9.94 -7.56
CA CYS A 84 -22.75 9.45 -6.59
C CYS A 84 -22.18 8.52 -5.52
N GLU A 85 -20.87 8.49 -5.38
CA GLU A 85 -20.18 7.70 -4.36
C GLU A 85 -20.37 8.26 -2.96
N GLY A 86 -20.07 7.43 -1.98
CA GLY A 86 -20.12 7.84 -0.58
C GLY A 86 -18.76 8.30 -0.03
N THR A 87 -17.65 8.13 -0.75
CA THR A 87 -16.35 8.66 -0.35
C THR A 87 -16.34 10.19 -0.43
N ASP A 88 -15.68 10.82 0.54
CA ASP A 88 -15.54 12.27 0.61
C ASP A 88 -14.39 12.76 -0.31
N HIS A 89 -14.70 12.97 -1.57
CA HIS A 89 -13.72 13.41 -2.57
C HIS A 89 -13.27 14.87 -2.38
N GLU A 90 -14.08 15.74 -1.76
CA GLU A 90 -13.67 17.09 -1.41
C GLU A 90 -12.58 17.09 -0.33
N ARG A 91 -12.77 16.26 0.70
CA ARG A 91 -11.76 16.01 1.72
C ARG A 91 -10.48 15.39 1.12
N MET A 92 -10.62 14.45 0.18
CA MET A 92 -9.47 13.88 -0.53
C MET A 92 -8.66 14.98 -1.23
N VAL A 93 -9.29 15.84 -2.03
CA VAL A 93 -8.62 16.97 -2.69
C VAL A 93 -7.92 17.86 -1.68
N LYS A 94 -8.62 18.26 -0.63
CA LYS A 94 -8.11 19.18 0.41
C LYS A 94 -6.88 18.60 1.13
N GLU A 95 -6.96 17.39 1.63
CA GLU A 95 -5.89 16.79 2.45
C GLU A 95 -4.68 16.39 1.61
N ILE A 96 -4.89 15.91 0.39
CA ILE A 96 -3.77 15.59 -0.50
C ILE A 96 -3.07 16.89 -0.96
N SER A 97 -3.81 17.93 -1.33
CA SER A 97 -3.23 19.22 -1.72
C SER A 97 -2.45 19.88 -0.57
N ALA A 98 -2.83 19.64 0.69
CA ALA A 98 -2.10 20.14 1.85
C ALA A 98 -0.65 19.62 1.93
N THR A 99 -0.31 18.54 1.23
CA THR A 99 1.09 18.07 1.09
C THR A 99 1.92 18.87 0.08
N GLY A 100 1.34 19.91 -0.54
CA GLY A 100 1.98 20.73 -1.58
C GLY A 100 1.99 20.12 -2.97
N LYS A 101 1.24 19.04 -3.20
CA LYS A 101 1.11 18.40 -4.51
C LYS A 101 -0.01 19.02 -5.34
N HIS A 102 0.17 19.00 -6.66
CA HIS A 102 -0.91 19.33 -7.57
C HIS A 102 -1.96 18.21 -7.57
N VAL A 103 -3.23 18.56 -7.32
CA VAL A 103 -4.35 17.64 -7.30
C VAL A 103 -5.44 18.14 -8.23
N GLU A 104 -5.88 17.28 -9.12
CA GLU A 104 -7.02 17.52 -10.01
C GLU A 104 -8.10 16.46 -9.74
N ILE A 105 -9.35 16.79 -10.06
CA ILE A 105 -10.48 15.86 -9.97
C ILE A 105 -11.33 15.94 -11.23
N ILE A 106 -11.85 14.80 -11.67
CA ILE A 106 -12.88 14.70 -12.70
C ILE A 106 -14.08 13.93 -12.18
N HIS A 107 -15.28 14.34 -12.62
CA HIS A 107 -16.53 13.66 -12.30
C HIS A 107 -17.12 13.03 -13.57
N ILE A 108 -17.23 11.70 -13.61
CA ILE A 108 -17.65 10.95 -14.80
C ILE A 108 -19.06 11.39 -15.25
N GLN A 109 -19.99 11.56 -14.31
CA GLN A 109 -21.37 11.93 -14.63
C GLN A 109 -21.45 13.36 -15.18
N GLU A 110 -20.73 14.31 -14.59
CA GLU A 110 -20.72 15.70 -15.03
C GLU A 110 -20.12 15.87 -16.43
N LEU A 111 -19.11 15.09 -16.75
CA LEU A 111 -18.49 15.08 -18.08
C LEU A 111 -19.37 14.39 -19.14
N GLY A 112 -20.47 13.78 -18.72
CA GLY A 112 -21.41 13.13 -19.64
C GLY A 112 -21.00 11.72 -20.04
N GLY A 113 -20.29 11.01 -19.15
CA GLY A 113 -20.05 9.57 -19.24
C GLY A 113 -18.59 9.17 -19.46
N VAL A 114 -18.38 7.87 -19.49
CA VAL A 114 -17.07 7.21 -19.44
C VAL A 114 -16.11 7.69 -20.53
N SER A 115 -16.54 7.73 -21.79
CA SER A 115 -15.66 8.10 -22.92
C SER A 115 -15.11 9.51 -22.80
N LYS A 116 -15.95 10.46 -22.40
CA LYS A 116 -15.54 11.86 -22.21
C LYS A 116 -14.65 12.00 -20.96
N ALA A 117 -14.94 11.27 -19.90
CA ALA A 117 -14.13 11.26 -18.69
C ALA A 117 -12.72 10.67 -18.95
N ILE A 118 -12.62 9.60 -19.75
CA ILE A 118 -11.33 9.04 -20.15
C ILE A 118 -10.52 10.09 -20.93
N GLN A 119 -11.13 10.74 -21.93
CA GLN A 119 -10.42 11.75 -22.72
C GLN A 119 -9.95 12.94 -21.87
N ALA A 120 -10.82 13.50 -21.05
CA ALA A 120 -10.46 14.60 -20.14
C ALA A 120 -9.36 14.19 -19.14
N GLY A 121 -9.48 12.98 -18.59
CA GLY A 121 -8.48 12.44 -17.68
C GLY A 121 -7.11 12.21 -18.34
N ILE A 122 -7.07 11.77 -19.60
CA ILE A 122 -5.82 11.64 -20.37
C ILE A 122 -5.14 13.00 -20.53
N ASP A 123 -5.90 14.03 -20.90
CA ASP A 123 -5.35 15.37 -21.15
C ASP A 123 -4.81 15.98 -19.83
N ILE A 124 -5.51 15.80 -18.72
CA ILE A 124 -5.06 16.21 -17.40
C ILE A 124 -3.81 15.42 -16.98
N ALA A 125 -3.86 14.09 -17.08
CA ALA A 125 -2.75 13.23 -16.65
C ALA A 125 -1.47 13.55 -17.45
N ARG A 126 -1.56 13.81 -18.76
CA ARG A 126 -0.41 14.23 -19.57
C ARG A 126 0.19 15.54 -19.07
N ARG A 127 -0.65 16.54 -18.78
CA ARG A 127 -0.20 17.83 -18.23
C ARG A 127 0.51 17.63 -16.91
N LEU A 128 -0.06 16.86 -15.99
CA LEU A 128 0.54 16.56 -14.70
C LEU A 128 1.88 15.81 -14.85
N VAL A 129 1.97 14.81 -15.75
CA VAL A 129 3.22 14.09 -16.01
C VAL A 129 4.31 15.02 -16.54
N ILE A 130 3.98 15.92 -17.48
CA ILE A 130 4.92 16.92 -17.99
C ILE A 130 5.41 17.82 -16.86
N GLU A 131 4.51 18.33 -16.02
CA GLU A 131 4.82 19.19 -14.88
C GLU A 131 5.81 18.50 -13.92
N VAL A 132 5.49 17.25 -13.48
CA VAL A 132 6.33 16.56 -12.51
C VAL A 132 7.62 15.98 -13.11
N SER A 133 7.73 15.85 -14.42
CA SER A 133 8.94 15.35 -15.10
C SER A 133 10.16 16.26 -14.90
N GLY A 134 9.94 17.53 -14.60
CA GLY A 134 10.99 18.48 -14.25
C GLY A 134 11.63 18.30 -12.87
N ILE A 135 10.99 17.53 -11.98
CA ILE A 135 11.49 17.31 -10.62
C ILE A 135 12.72 16.41 -10.66
N GLN A 136 13.85 16.92 -10.16
CA GLN A 136 15.12 16.20 -10.16
C GLN A 136 15.29 15.37 -8.89
N ARG A 137 15.95 14.22 -9.01
CA ARG A 137 16.40 13.43 -7.86
C ARG A 137 17.54 14.14 -7.14
N GLN A 138 17.59 13.97 -5.83
CA GLN A 138 18.62 14.50 -4.95
C GLN A 138 19.21 13.39 -4.08
N PRO A 139 20.47 13.48 -3.64
CA PRO A 139 21.00 12.58 -2.62
C PRO A 139 20.22 12.76 -1.32
N VAL A 140 19.69 11.67 -0.79
CA VAL A 140 18.94 11.65 0.47
C VAL A 140 19.34 10.44 1.29
N ASP A 141 19.26 10.54 2.60
CA ASP A 141 19.64 9.46 3.49
C ASP A 141 18.68 8.26 3.39
N VAL A 142 19.24 7.05 3.46
CA VAL A 142 18.51 5.78 3.40
C VAL A 142 17.45 5.65 4.50
N SER A 143 17.62 6.33 5.63
CA SER A 143 16.61 6.37 6.69
C SER A 143 15.22 6.87 6.24
N ASN A 144 15.13 7.55 5.09
CA ASN A 144 13.86 7.96 4.48
C ASN A 144 13.14 6.83 3.74
N ILE A 145 13.75 5.66 3.58
CA ILE A 145 13.07 4.51 2.92
C ILE A 145 12.05 3.89 3.87
N VAL A 146 10.86 3.68 3.34
CA VAL A 146 9.84 2.85 3.95
C VAL A 146 9.63 1.63 3.04
N MET A 147 10.04 0.46 3.49
CA MET A 147 9.85 -0.81 2.79
C MET A 147 8.63 -1.51 3.34
N SER A 148 7.69 -1.87 2.48
CA SER A 148 6.54 -2.71 2.84
C SER A 148 6.74 -4.13 2.33
N ILE A 149 6.50 -5.10 3.20
CA ILE A 149 6.57 -6.53 2.90
C ILE A 149 5.14 -7.06 2.82
N LYS A 150 4.87 -7.85 1.78
CA LYS A 150 3.57 -8.49 1.52
C LYS A 150 3.80 -9.92 1.01
N CYS A 151 3.07 -10.87 1.56
CA CYS A 151 3.06 -12.23 1.02
C CYS A 151 2.52 -12.24 -0.42
N GLY A 152 3.27 -12.84 -1.34
CA GLY A 152 2.88 -13.01 -2.75
C GLY A 152 2.44 -14.42 -3.11
N GLY A 153 2.85 -15.40 -2.31
CA GLY A 153 2.60 -16.82 -2.50
C GLY A 153 3.50 -17.63 -1.56
N SER A 154 3.21 -18.91 -1.40
CA SER A 154 3.95 -19.75 -0.44
C SER A 154 4.23 -21.14 -1.02
N ASP A 155 5.50 -21.42 -1.20
CA ASP A 155 6.06 -22.72 -1.58
C ASP A 155 7.46 -22.90 -0.95
N THR A 156 8.14 -23.98 -1.27
CA THR A 156 9.52 -24.23 -0.77
C THR A 156 10.47 -23.09 -1.07
N THR A 157 10.35 -22.41 -2.23
CA THR A 157 11.25 -21.30 -2.60
C THR A 157 11.02 -20.05 -1.75
N SER A 158 9.83 -19.90 -1.17
CA SER A 158 9.55 -18.83 -0.21
C SER A 158 10.41 -18.96 1.04
N GLY A 159 10.41 -20.14 1.68
CA GLY A 159 11.19 -20.40 2.88
C GLY A 159 12.70 -20.44 2.63
N MET A 160 13.13 -21.10 1.54
CA MET A 160 14.55 -21.32 1.23
C MET A 160 15.26 -20.09 0.63
N ALA A 161 14.57 -19.22 -0.06
CA ALA A 161 15.18 -18.13 -0.81
C ALA A 161 14.55 -16.75 -0.54
N SER A 162 13.30 -16.53 -0.97
CA SER A 162 12.74 -15.18 -1.01
C SER A 162 12.57 -14.57 0.37
N ASN A 163 12.07 -15.30 1.36
CA ASN A 163 11.90 -14.79 2.72
C ASN A 163 13.26 -14.50 3.38
N CYS A 164 14.25 -15.38 3.20
CA CYS A 164 15.60 -15.16 3.74
C CYS A 164 16.26 -13.90 3.16
N VAL A 165 16.09 -13.67 1.85
CA VAL A 165 16.61 -12.45 1.19
C VAL A 165 15.89 -11.21 1.71
N ILE A 166 14.57 -11.27 1.84
CA ILE A 166 13.76 -10.16 2.34
C ILE A 166 14.12 -9.84 3.80
N GLY A 167 14.26 -10.85 4.66
CA GLY A 167 14.67 -10.67 6.05
C GLY A 167 16.06 -10.02 6.17
N TYR A 168 17.03 -10.49 5.39
CA TYR A 168 18.35 -9.87 5.34
C TYR A 168 18.33 -8.41 4.89
N VAL A 169 17.53 -8.09 3.86
CA VAL A 169 17.38 -6.71 3.39
C VAL A 169 16.68 -5.85 4.43
N ALA A 170 15.65 -6.39 5.11
CA ALA A 170 14.95 -5.71 6.19
C ALA A 170 15.89 -5.35 7.34
N ASP A 171 16.70 -6.30 7.81
CA ASP A 171 17.70 -6.05 8.87
C ASP A 171 18.67 -4.93 8.43
N LYS A 172 19.21 -5.00 7.22
CA LYS A 172 20.10 -3.95 6.69
C LYS A 172 19.46 -2.57 6.62
N LEU A 173 18.21 -2.50 6.22
CA LEU A 173 17.48 -1.23 6.17
C LEU A 173 17.22 -0.66 7.56
N VAL A 174 16.83 -1.51 8.51
CA VAL A 174 16.62 -1.09 9.92
C VAL A 174 17.93 -0.61 10.55
N ASP A 175 19.03 -1.32 10.35
CA ASP A 175 20.37 -0.91 10.81
C ASP A 175 20.79 0.46 10.24
N LEU A 176 20.32 0.82 9.06
CA LEU A 176 20.55 2.12 8.42
C LEU A 176 19.52 3.19 8.81
N GLY A 177 18.62 2.89 9.75
CA GLY A 177 17.58 3.80 10.24
C GLY A 177 16.33 3.88 9.38
N ALA A 178 16.19 3.04 8.35
CA ALA A 178 14.98 2.96 7.53
C ALA A 178 13.82 2.26 8.27
N THR A 179 12.62 2.37 7.73
CA THR A 179 11.42 1.73 8.29
C THR A 179 11.03 0.52 7.45
N VAL A 180 10.77 -0.61 8.11
CA VAL A 180 10.20 -1.80 7.48
C VAL A 180 8.83 -2.09 8.08
N ILE A 181 7.82 -2.30 7.23
CA ILE A 181 6.44 -2.56 7.63
C ILE A 181 5.97 -3.86 7.00
N PHE A 182 5.33 -4.71 7.76
CA PHE A 182 4.54 -5.83 7.26
C PHE A 182 3.17 -5.84 7.94
N GLY A 183 2.12 -6.02 7.15
CA GLY A 183 0.74 -5.78 7.58
C GLY A 183 -0.09 -7.03 7.81
N GLU A 184 0.47 -8.21 7.65
CA GLU A 184 -0.24 -9.48 7.71
C GLU A 184 0.15 -10.25 8.97
N THR A 185 -0.57 -10.03 10.07
CA THR A 185 -0.34 -10.75 11.34
C THR A 185 -0.34 -12.27 11.15
N THR A 186 -1.14 -12.77 10.23
CA THR A 186 -1.23 -14.20 9.91
C THR A 186 0.05 -14.79 9.36
N GLU A 187 0.93 -13.97 8.78
CA GLU A 187 2.15 -14.42 8.11
C GLU A 187 3.32 -14.65 9.05
N PHE A 188 3.24 -14.22 10.32
CA PHE A 188 4.27 -14.47 11.32
C PHE A 188 3.78 -15.28 12.54
N ILE A 189 2.58 -15.86 12.46
CA ILE A 189 2.10 -16.85 13.44
C ILE A 189 3.07 -18.03 13.47
N GLY A 190 3.50 -18.41 14.67
CA GLY A 190 4.53 -19.45 14.89
C GLY A 190 5.93 -18.88 15.05
N GLY A 191 6.23 -17.70 14.48
CA GLY A 191 7.48 -16.96 14.64
C GLY A 191 7.39 -15.76 15.59
N GLU A 192 6.21 -15.46 16.13
CA GLU A 192 5.95 -14.29 16.98
C GLU A 192 6.89 -14.15 18.16
N HIS A 193 7.31 -15.26 18.74
CA HIS A 193 8.23 -15.28 19.88
C HIS A 193 9.65 -14.83 19.52
N LEU A 194 10.08 -14.97 18.27
CA LEU A 194 11.37 -14.48 17.79
C LEU A 194 11.34 -12.97 17.63
N LEU A 195 10.29 -12.43 17.01
CA LEU A 195 10.09 -10.99 16.91
C LEU A 195 9.99 -10.33 18.29
N ALA A 196 9.25 -10.95 19.21
CA ALA A 196 9.12 -10.46 20.58
C ALA A 196 10.48 -10.40 21.31
N ARG A 197 11.37 -11.37 21.09
CA ARG A 197 12.74 -11.37 21.66
C ARG A 197 13.65 -10.31 21.05
N ARG A 198 13.43 -9.92 19.80
CA ARG A 198 14.18 -8.87 19.10
C ARG A 198 13.62 -7.47 19.34
N ALA A 199 12.50 -7.36 20.04
CA ALA A 199 11.86 -6.08 20.30
C ALA A 199 12.74 -5.14 21.13
N VAL A 200 12.67 -3.84 20.83
CA VAL A 200 13.45 -2.78 21.50
C VAL A 200 13.11 -2.65 22.98
N SER A 201 11.93 -3.08 23.41
CA SER A 201 11.51 -3.13 24.81
C SER A 201 10.55 -4.29 25.07
N LYS A 202 10.39 -4.65 26.34
CA LYS A 202 9.45 -5.68 26.77
C LYS A 202 8.03 -5.33 26.36
N GLU A 203 7.61 -4.05 26.49
CA GLU A 203 6.27 -3.60 26.12
C GLU A 203 6.00 -3.78 24.63
N VAL A 204 6.99 -3.56 23.76
CA VAL A 204 6.86 -3.82 22.32
C VAL A 204 6.76 -5.32 22.07
N GLY A 205 7.57 -6.13 22.72
CA GLY A 205 7.50 -7.60 22.65
C GLY A 205 6.13 -8.13 23.07
N ASP A 206 5.61 -7.66 24.21
CA ASP A 206 4.29 -8.05 24.71
C ASP A 206 3.15 -7.63 23.73
N LYS A 207 3.27 -6.47 23.05
CA LYS A 207 2.33 -6.05 22.02
C LYS A 207 2.35 -6.97 20.79
N ILE A 208 3.52 -7.44 20.37
CA ILE A 208 3.66 -8.37 19.24
C ILE A 208 2.93 -9.68 19.57
N LEU A 209 3.15 -10.25 20.75
CA LEU A 209 2.46 -11.47 21.18
C LEU A 209 0.95 -11.24 21.26
N LYS A 210 0.53 -10.12 21.83
CA LYS A 210 -0.89 -9.77 21.94
C LYS A 210 -1.59 -9.63 20.58
N ILE A 211 -0.96 -9.05 19.57
CA ILE A 211 -1.54 -8.91 18.22
C ILE A 211 -1.84 -10.30 17.63
N VAL A 212 -0.94 -11.28 17.84
CA VAL A 212 -1.16 -12.66 17.39
C VAL A 212 -2.28 -13.32 18.17
N ASP A 213 -2.26 -13.21 19.50
CA ASP A 213 -3.30 -13.77 20.37
C ASP A 213 -4.70 -13.21 20.02
N ASP A 214 -4.82 -11.88 19.82
CA ASP A 214 -6.07 -11.22 19.45
C ASP A 214 -6.59 -11.73 18.08
N MET A 215 -5.70 -11.90 17.10
CA MET A 215 -6.06 -12.44 15.79
C MET A 215 -6.54 -13.90 15.88
N GLU A 216 -5.82 -14.75 16.60
CA GLU A 216 -6.21 -16.14 16.82
C GLU A 216 -7.54 -16.25 17.60
N ALA A 217 -7.71 -15.42 18.65
CA ALA A 217 -8.96 -15.40 19.42
C ALA A 217 -10.14 -15.01 18.54
N ARG A 218 -9.97 -14.04 17.65
CA ARG A 218 -11.00 -13.64 16.68
C ARG A 218 -11.33 -14.79 15.72
N ALA A 219 -10.35 -15.48 15.17
CA ALA A 219 -10.58 -16.63 14.29
C ALA A 219 -11.30 -17.77 15.03
N LYS A 220 -10.86 -18.09 16.24
CA LYS A 220 -11.48 -19.13 17.09
C LYS A 220 -12.94 -18.81 17.44
N SER A 221 -13.27 -17.54 17.67
CA SER A 221 -14.65 -17.10 17.92
C SER A 221 -15.60 -17.36 16.73
N LEU A 222 -15.03 -17.47 15.53
CA LEU A 222 -15.74 -17.81 14.29
C LEU A 222 -15.63 -19.30 13.91
N GLY A 223 -15.11 -20.14 14.82
CA GLY A 223 -14.96 -21.58 14.58
C GLY A 223 -13.75 -21.96 13.72
N CYS A 224 -12.81 -21.05 13.50
CA CYS A 224 -11.62 -21.28 12.68
C CYS A 224 -10.36 -21.42 13.54
N ASP A 225 -9.47 -22.34 13.16
CA ASP A 225 -8.13 -22.49 13.75
C ASP A 225 -7.07 -22.10 12.72
N MET A 226 -6.41 -20.95 12.95
CA MET A 226 -5.45 -20.39 11.98
C MET A 226 -4.19 -21.24 11.88
N ARG A 227 -3.72 -21.85 12.97
CA ARG A 227 -2.53 -22.71 12.97
C ARG A 227 -2.74 -24.01 12.20
N LYS A 228 -3.99 -24.47 12.09
CA LYS A 228 -4.37 -25.65 11.29
C LYS A 228 -4.79 -25.28 9.85
N GLY A 229 -5.14 -24.02 9.62
CA GLY A 229 -5.57 -23.52 8.32
C GLY A 229 -4.41 -23.21 7.35
N GLN A 230 -3.19 -23.14 7.87
CA GLN A 230 -1.99 -22.85 7.10
C GLN A 230 -0.87 -23.85 7.48
N PRO A 231 -0.06 -24.32 6.52
CA PRO A 231 -0.16 -24.10 5.07
C PRO A 231 -1.37 -24.78 4.44
N THR A 232 -1.88 -24.19 3.37
CA THR A 232 -2.98 -24.81 2.60
C THR A 232 -2.51 -26.07 1.87
N PRO A 233 -3.44 -26.96 1.44
CA PRO A 233 -3.05 -28.13 0.63
C PRO A 233 -2.21 -27.77 -0.60
N GLY A 234 -2.48 -26.63 -1.26
CA GLY A 234 -1.68 -26.15 -2.38
C GLY A 234 -0.26 -25.72 -1.97
N ASN A 235 -0.10 -25.10 -0.80
CA ASN A 235 1.22 -24.76 -0.27
C ASN A 235 2.03 -26.01 0.09
N ILE A 236 1.38 -27.04 0.66
CA ILE A 236 1.99 -28.34 0.97
C ILE A 236 2.42 -29.04 -0.32
N ALA A 237 1.56 -29.05 -1.34
CA ALA A 237 1.91 -29.59 -2.66
C ALA A 237 3.09 -28.85 -3.32
N GLY A 238 3.23 -27.54 -3.01
CA GLY A 238 4.40 -26.72 -3.38
C GLY A 238 5.64 -26.97 -2.52
N GLY A 239 5.57 -27.92 -1.56
CA GLY A 239 6.70 -28.35 -0.73
C GLY A 239 6.86 -27.60 0.61
N LEU A 240 5.93 -26.77 1.00
CA LEU A 240 5.95 -26.10 2.32
C LEU A 240 5.52 -27.07 3.42
N SER A 241 6.28 -27.16 4.52
CA SER A 241 6.04 -28.16 5.58
C SER A 241 5.16 -27.63 6.71
N SER A 242 5.34 -26.36 7.14
CA SER A 242 4.64 -25.80 8.27
C SER A 242 4.47 -24.27 8.16
N ILE A 243 3.61 -23.71 9.02
CA ILE A 243 3.45 -22.25 9.13
C ILE A 243 4.73 -21.59 9.69
N GLU A 244 5.44 -22.28 10.55
CA GLU A 244 6.71 -21.79 11.12
C GLU A 244 7.78 -21.67 10.03
N GLU A 245 7.89 -22.63 9.11
CA GLU A 245 8.80 -22.52 7.96
C GLU A 245 8.50 -21.29 7.12
N LYS A 246 7.21 -21.00 6.90
CA LYS A 246 6.78 -19.79 6.18
C LYS A 246 7.16 -18.52 6.94
N SER A 247 6.97 -18.50 8.25
CA SER A 247 7.15 -17.31 9.09
C SER A 247 8.62 -17.00 9.34
N LEU A 248 9.44 -18.02 9.65
CA LEU A 248 10.82 -17.86 10.09
C LEU A 248 11.75 -17.26 9.03
N GLY A 249 11.44 -17.43 7.76
CA GLY A 249 12.24 -16.88 6.68
C GLY A 249 12.18 -15.35 6.59
N ALA A 250 11.14 -14.72 7.13
CA ALA A 250 10.91 -13.28 7.03
C ALA A 250 11.24 -12.49 8.32
N ILE A 251 11.68 -13.21 9.38
CA ILE A 251 11.94 -12.64 10.72
C ILE A 251 13.42 -12.39 10.96
#